data_5ca83346146f651114c54208cb987707
#
_entry.id   5ca83346146f651114c54208cb987707
#
_cell.length_a   1.000
_cell.length_b   1.000
_cell.length_c   1.000
_cell.angle_alpha   90.00
_cell.angle_beta   90.00
_cell.angle_gamma   90.00
#
_symmetry.space_group_name_H-M   'P 1'
#
loop_
_entity.id
_entity.type
_entity.pdbx_description
1 polymer ?
#
loop_
_entity_poly.entity_id
_entity_poly.type
_entity_poly.pdbx_seq_one_letter_code
_entity_poly.pdbx_strand_id
1 'polypeptide(L)'
;MALDQQKLETALQVGRKSPYLQFSLHLFDTVSSTNQILWDLLAQGAESGCVVIATDQTAGRGQWGRQWISSAGGLYLSVAIANGNIAAENRTAFSLPKLYATNSYQLTLATAWGIAQELRNCGVPVDIKWPNDLILVSRKLGGILTETKIHKGVITQAVIGVGLNWANPVPETGINLEMWQANQQTKFVSSLEMLISRVLIGIESGIQCLLQEGINILIYRYLKLLSNIGEKVYVNNTVGTIIGVTNTGELRVRMETSELKSVKISEIYLQPGTISLGYGA
;
A
#
# COMPACT_ATOMS: atom_id res chain seq x y z
N MET A 1 -16.56 17.26 2.47
CA MET A 1 -16.47 17.29 3.96
C MET A 1 -15.06 17.74 4.27
N ALA A 2 -14.87 18.87 4.93
CA ALA A 2 -13.53 19.35 5.27
C ALA A 2 -12.91 18.44 6.34
N LEU A 3 -11.64 18.06 6.15
CA LEU A 3 -10.88 17.29 7.12
C LEU A 3 -10.56 18.16 8.34
N ASP A 4 -10.76 17.61 9.52
CA ASP A 4 -10.44 18.25 10.79
C ASP A 4 -9.01 17.85 11.20
N GLN A 5 -8.06 18.77 11.01
CA GLN A 5 -6.65 18.54 11.31
C GLN A 5 -6.43 18.17 12.79
N GLN A 6 -7.12 18.84 13.71
CA GLN A 6 -6.95 18.59 15.15
C GLN A 6 -7.44 17.22 15.56
N LYS A 7 -8.56 16.77 14.98
CA LYS A 7 -9.04 15.38 15.17
C LYS A 7 -8.07 14.35 14.61
N LEU A 8 -7.50 14.62 13.43
CA LEU A 8 -6.51 13.73 12.82
C LEU A 8 -5.25 13.62 13.67
N GLU A 9 -4.69 14.74 14.11
CA GLU A 9 -3.51 14.76 14.99
C GLU A 9 -3.77 14.02 16.31
N THR A 10 -4.94 14.24 16.91
CA THR A 10 -5.36 13.52 18.12
C THR A 10 -5.46 12.01 17.86
N ALA A 11 -6.08 11.60 16.76
CA ALA A 11 -6.21 10.18 16.40
C ALA A 11 -4.84 9.52 16.17
N LEU A 12 -3.89 10.24 15.56
CA LEU A 12 -2.51 9.79 15.39
C LEU A 12 -1.78 9.63 16.72
N GLN A 13 -1.90 10.59 17.65
CA GLN A 13 -1.25 10.53 18.96
C GLN A 13 -1.75 9.34 19.79
N VAL A 14 -3.06 9.11 19.81
CA VAL A 14 -3.66 7.99 20.55
C VAL A 14 -3.28 6.64 19.96
N GLY A 15 -3.18 6.54 18.64
CA GLY A 15 -2.90 5.27 17.95
C GLY A 15 -1.43 4.84 17.94
N ARG A 16 -0.47 5.75 18.17
CA ARG A 16 0.97 5.50 18.02
C ARG A 16 1.66 5.27 19.36
N LYS A 17 2.18 4.08 19.58
CA LYS A 17 2.93 3.75 20.82
C LYS A 17 4.41 4.18 20.76
N SER A 18 5.03 4.10 19.58
CA SER A 18 6.45 4.42 19.37
C SER A 18 6.60 5.00 17.97
N PRO A 19 6.49 6.32 17.79
CA PRO A 19 6.59 6.94 16.48
C PRO A 19 7.97 6.72 15.87
N TYR A 20 8.00 6.16 14.65
CA TYR A 20 9.20 5.92 13.87
C TYR A 20 9.41 7.02 12.82
N LEU A 21 8.31 7.60 12.32
CA LEU A 21 8.29 8.74 11.41
C LEU A 21 7.67 9.96 12.11
N GLN A 22 8.20 11.14 11.88
CA GLN A 22 7.50 12.38 12.24
C GLN A 22 6.65 12.81 11.06
N PHE A 23 5.32 12.76 11.22
CA PHE A 23 4.41 13.19 10.15
C PHE A 23 4.22 14.71 10.14
N SER A 24 4.49 15.33 8.98
CA SER A 24 4.13 16.70 8.64
C SER A 24 2.95 16.68 7.67
N LEU A 25 1.78 17.14 8.10
CA LEU A 25 0.53 16.98 7.37
C LEU A 25 0.21 18.19 6.51
N HIS A 26 -0.03 17.97 5.22
CA HIS A 26 -0.50 18.96 4.25
C HIS A 26 -1.87 18.52 3.73
N LEU A 27 -2.92 19.26 4.11
CA LEU A 27 -4.31 18.94 3.78
C LEU A 27 -4.79 19.81 2.61
N PHE A 28 -5.45 19.19 1.65
CA PHE A 28 -6.01 19.83 0.46
C PHE A 28 -7.45 19.34 0.23
N ASP A 29 -8.30 20.20 -0.29
CA ASP A 29 -9.62 19.78 -0.76
C ASP A 29 -9.49 19.02 -2.09
N THR A 30 -8.83 19.61 -3.09
CA THR A 30 -8.64 19.03 -4.42
C THR A 30 -7.21 19.26 -4.89
N VAL A 31 -6.60 18.23 -5.45
CA VAL A 31 -5.28 18.30 -6.11
C VAL A 31 -5.31 17.55 -7.44
N SER A 32 -4.30 17.71 -8.27
CA SER A 32 -4.14 16.86 -9.46
C SER A 32 -3.86 15.42 -9.04
N SER A 33 -2.85 15.22 -8.18
CA SER A 33 -2.47 13.94 -7.60
C SER A 33 -1.65 14.19 -6.34
N THR A 34 -1.99 13.51 -5.24
CA THR A 34 -1.24 13.60 -3.98
C THR A 34 0.23 13.19 -4.15
N ASN A 35 0.53 12.18 -4.98
CA ASN A 35 1.90 11.81 -5.31
C ASN A 35 2.64 12.95 -6.03
N GLN A 36 1.99 13.63 -6.98
CA GLN A 36 2.63 14.74 -7.70
C GLN A 36 2.96 15.90 -6.77
N ILE A 37 1.99 16.33 -5.97
CA ILE A 37 2.22 17.41 -4.98
C ILE A 37 3.36 17.04 -4.03
N LEU A 38 3.41 15.79 -3.58
CA LEU A 38 4.46 15.35 -2.68
C LEU A 38 5.85 15.32 -3.35
N TRP A 39 5.92 14.95 -4.64
CA TRP A 39 7.16 15.07 -5.42
C TRP A 39 7.64 16.52 -5.55
N ASP A 40 6.70 17.45 -5.72
CA ASP A 40 7.01 18.88 -5.81
C ASP A 40 7.52 19.44 -4.47
N LEU A 41 6.92 19.01 -3.34
CA LEU A 41 7.39 19.33 -1.99
C LEU A 41 8.78 18.74 -1.71
N LEU A 42 9.05 17.50 -2.10
CA LEU A 42 10.38 16.87 -1.98
C LEU A 42 11.44 17.61 -2.79
N ALA A 43 11.08 18.14 -3.96
CA ALA A 43 11.99 18.98 -4.76
C ALA A 43 12.29 20.33 -4.08
N GLN A 44 11.41 20.80 -3.20
CA GLN A 44 11.56 22.02 -2.38
C GLN A 44 12.22 21.75 -1.03
N GLY A 45 12.64 20.51 -0.76
CA GLY A 45 13.37 20.15 0.47
C GLY A 45 12.51 19.51 1.57
N ALA A 46 11.27 19.08 1.27
CA ALA A 46 10.49 18.32 2.25
C ALA A 46 11.21 17.02 2.65
N GLU A 47 11.03 16.62 3.90
CA GLU A 47 11.72 15.49 4.50
C GLU A 47 10.86 14.23 4.56
N SER A 48 11.46 13.13 5.02
CA SER A 48 10.77 11.88 5.33
C SER A 48 9.66 12.12 6.35
N GLY A 49 8.47 11.53 6.11
CA GLY A 49 7.29 11.75 6.95
C GLY A 49 6.42 12.94 6.48
N CYS A 50 6.81 13.69 5.44
CA CYS A 50 5.90 14.63 4.79
C CYS A 50 4.71 13.87 4.18
N VAL A 51 3.49 14.32 4.48
CA VAL A 51 2.23 13.67 4.08
C VAL A 51 1.36 14.68 3.35
N VAL A 52 0.92 14.33 2.15
CA VAL A 52 -0.11 15.07 1.40
C VAL A 52 -1.41 14.27 1.46
N ILE A 53 -2.50 14.91 1.86
CA ILE A 53 -3.83 14.31 1.94
C ILE A 53 -4.79 15.18 1.15
N ALA A 54 -5.65 14.56 0.32
CA ALA A 54 -6.70 15.24 -0.40
C ALA A 54 -8.02 14.47 -0.33
N THR A 55 -9.14 15.18 -0.41
CA THR A 55 -10.48 14.58 -0.45
C THR A 55 -10.96 14.32 -1.88
N ASP A 56 -10.23 14.84 -2.87
CA ASP A 56 -10.51 14.68 -4.30
C ASP A 56 -9.22 14.78 -5.11
N GLN A 57 -9.12 14.03 -6.24
CA GLN A 57 -8.03 14.16 -7.21
C GLN A 57 -8.57 14.25 -8.63
N THR A 58 -8.10 15.23 -9.40
CA THR A 58 -8.53 15.42 -10.81
C THR A 58 -7.76 14.52 -11.78
N ALA A 59 -6.58 14.03 -11.40
CA ALA A 59 -5.72 13.17 -12.20
C ALA A 59 -5.07 12.06 -11.34
N GLY A 60 -5.91 11.35 -10.55
CA GLY A 60 -5.47 10.25 -9.70
C GLY A 60 -4.78 9.15 -10.52
N ARG A 61 -3.64 8.65 -10.01
CA ARG A 61 -2.79 7.67 -10.71
C ARG A 61 -2.80 6.31 -10.03
N GLY A 62 -2.84 5.25 -10.85
CA GLY A 62 -2.62 3.88 -10.44
C GLY A 62 -1.35 3.31 -11.08
N GLN A 63 -1.04 2.04 -10.79
CA GLN A 63 0.10 1.35 -11.41
C GLN A 63 -0.10 1.17 -12.93
N TRP A 64 0.98 1.12 -13.69
CA TRP A 64 1.00 0.81 -15.13
C TRP A 64 0.21 1.82 -15.99
N GLY A 65 0.20 3.11 -15.60
CA GLY A 65 -0.52 4.15 -16.31
C GLY A 65 -2.05 4.11 -16.15
N ARG A 66 -2.57 3.24 -15.29
CA ARG A 66 -4.00 3.20 -14.98
C ARG A 66 -4.42 4.45 -14.21
N GLN A 67 -5.63 4.91 -14.45
CA GLN A 67 -6.23 5.96 -13.64
C GLN A 67 -6.82 5.39 -12.36
N TRP A 68 -6.64 6.10 -11.23
CA TRP A 68 -7.39 5.88 -10.01
C TRP A 68 -8.54 6.90 -9.93
N ILE A 69 -9.78 6.41 -9.97
CA ILE A 69 -10.95 7.27 -9.83
C ILE A 69 -10.98 7.80 -8.39
N SER A 70 -10.86 9.12 -8.24
CA SER A 70 -10.65 9.79 -6.97
C SER A 70 -11.76 10.78 -6.66
N SER A 71 -13.02 10.32 -6.70
CA SER A 71 -14.19 11.15 -6.38
C SER A 71 -14.22 11.55 -4.92
N ALA A 72 -14.86 12.66 -4.62
CA ALA A 72 -15.10 13.12 -3.25
C ALA A 72 -15.70 12.02 -2.36
N GLY A 73 -15.26 11.94 -1.12
CA GLY A 73 -15.65 10.90 -0.16
C GLY A 73 -14.69 9.71 -0.08
N GLY A 74 -13.62 9.67 -0.89
CA GLY A 74 -12.51 8.73 -0.74
C GLY A 74 -11.40 9.27 0.16
N LEU A 75 -10.44 8.43 0.46
CA LEU A 75 -9.16 8.79 1.08
C LEU A 75 -8.06 8.73 0.02
N TYR A 76 -7.38 9.83 -0.20
CA TYR A 76 -6.22 9.92 -1.08
C TYR A 76 -5.08 10.56 -0.32
N LEU A 77 -4.02 9.82 -0.08
CA LEU A 77 -2.85 10.34 0.61
C LEU A 77 -1.55 9.83 0.00
N SER A 78 -0.49 10.57 0.23
CA SER A 78 0.87 10.17 -0.14
C SER A 78 1.82 10.49 1.01
N VAL A 79 2.76 9.59 1.29
CA VAL A 79 3.78 9.72 2.33
C VAL A 79 5.15 9.70 1.69
N ALA A 80 6.01 10.66 2.06
CA ALA A 80 7.41 10.70 1.65
C ALA A 80 8.28 9.82 2.54
N ILE A 81 9.12 9.02 1.91
CA ILE A 81 10.21 8.30 2.54
C ILE A 81 11.48 8.72 1.80
N ALA A 82 12.36 9.43 2.47
CA ALA A 82 13.59 9.96 1.88
C ALA A 82 14.79 9.67 2.78
N ASN A 83 15.97 9.49 2.19
CA ASN A 83 17.20 9.53 2.96
C ASN A 83 17.41 10.99 3.38
N GLY A 84 17.40 11.25 4.68
CA GLY A 84 17.74 12.56 5.21
C GLY A 84 19.11 13.01 4.69
N ASN A 85 19.26 14.31 4.40
CA ASN A 85 20.56 14.88 4.09
C ASN A 85 21.51 14.59 5.24
N ILE A 86 22.60 13.89 4.97
CA ILE A 86 23.63 13.46 5.92
C ILE A 86 24.34 14.68 6.60
N ALA A 87 23.96 15.90 6.25
CA ALA A 87 24.56 17.15 6.70
C ALA A 87 23.98 17.73 8.01
N ALA A 88 22.93 17.17 8.60
CA ALA A 88 22.40 17.68 9.85
C ALA A 88 23.03 16.96 11.04
N GLU A 89 23.73 17.71 11.89
CA GLU A 89 24.40 17.23 13.12
C GLU A 89 23.44 16.66 14.19
N ASN A 90 22.13 16.67 13.97
CA ASN A 90 21.12 16.12 14.88
C ASN A 90 20.57 14.79 14.33
N ARG A 91 21.12 13.69 14.83
CA ARG A 91 20.81 12.29 14.48
C ARG A 91 19.46 11.77 15.02
N THR A 92 18.38 12.48 14.85
CA THR A 92 17.00 11.96 14.99
C THR A 92 16.31 11.77 13.64
N ALA A 93 17.00 12.09 12.53
CA ALA A 93 16.43 11.93 11.20
C ALA A 93 16.39 10.43 10.82
N PHE A 94 15.20 9.96 10.46
CA PHE A 94 14.96 8.68 9.84
C PHE A 94 15.88 8.49 8.63
N SER A 95 16.75 7.48 8.68
CA SER A 95 17.59 7.08 7.56
C SER A 95 17.09 5.77 7.00
N LEU A 96 16.65 5.78 5.74
CA LEU A 96 16.40 4.52 5.03
C LEU A 96 17.70 3.72 4.97
N PRO A 97 17.70 2.43 5.38
CA PRO A 97 18.78 1.55 5.01
C PRO A 97 18.86 1.51 3.47
N LYS A 98 20.01 1.12 2.94
CA LYS A 98 20.21 1.02 1.49
C LYS A 98 19.19 0.05 0.87
N LEU A 99 18.08 0.59 0.38
CA LEU A 99 17.15 -0.15 -0.46
C LEU A 99 17.63 -0.02 -1.90
N TYR A 100 17.94 -1.14 -2.52
CA TYR A 100 18.33 -1.18 -3.93
C TYR A 100 17.09 -1.07 -4.84
N ALA A 101 17.30 -0.56 -6.04
CA ALA A 101 16.24 -0.42 -7.05
C ALA A 101 15.48 -1.74 -7.32
N THR A 102 16.20 -2.87 -7.30
CA THR A 102 15.65 -4.23 -7.43
C THR A 102 14.64 -4.59 -6.33
N ASN A 103 14.66 -3.87 -5.22
CA ASN A 103 13.83 -4.14 -4.05
C ASN A 103 12.71 -3.09 -3.88
N SER A 104 12.42 -2.29 -4.91
CA SER A 104 11.41 -1.23 -4.84
C SER A 104 10.02 -1.74 -4.44
N TYR A 105 9.64 -2.94 -4.85
CA TYR A 105 8.38 -3.57 -4.45
C TYR A 105 8.29 -3.91 -2.96
N GLN A 106 9.42 -4.04 -2.26
CA GLN A 106 9.39 -4.29 -0.81
C GLN A 106 8.66 -3.19 -0.05
N LEU A 107 8.77 -1.91 -0.48
CA LEU A 107 7.99 -0.81 0.11
C LEU A 107 6.49 -0.96 -0.14
N THR A 108 6.10 -1.40 -1.34
CA THR A 108 4.69 -1.66 -1.67
C THR A 108 4.12 -2.80 -0.83
N LEU A 109 4.84 -3.91 -0.70
CA LEU A 109 4.42 -5.07 0.10
C LEU A 109 4.35 -4.71 1.59
N ALA A 110 5.33 -3.95 2.09
CA ALA A 110 5.35 -3.47 3.47
C ALA A 110 4.14 -2.59 3.78
N THR A 111 3.86 -1.65 2.89
CA THR A 111 2.70 -0.75 3.01
C THR A 111 1.39 -1.52 2.96
N ALA A 112 1.23 -2.45 2.01
CA ALA A 112 0.01 -3.25 1.87
C ALA A 112 -0.24 -4.08 3.13
N TRP A 113 0.80 -4.79 3.62
CA TRP A 113 0.70 -5.57 4.85
C TRP A 113 0.37 -4.69 6.06
N GLY A 114 1.10 -3.59 6.25
CA GLY A 114 0.93 -2.73 7.41
C GLY A 114 -0.46 -2.11 7.48
N ILE A 115 -1.00 -1.59 6.35
CA ILE A 115 -2.36 -1.04 6.30
C ILE A 115 -3.40 -2.14 6.54
N ALA A 116 -3.29 -3.29 5.86
CA ALA A 116 -4.24 -4.39 6.04
C ALA A 116 -4.25 -4.88 7.48
N GLN A 117 -3.07 -5.06 8.10
CA GLN A 117 -2.95 -5.48 9.49
C GLN A 117 -3.56 -4.46 10.46
N GLU A 118 -3.33 -3.16 10.24
CA GLU A 118 -3.86 -2.12 11.12
C GLU A 118 -5.39 -2.00 11.01
N LEU A 119 -5.95 -2.15 9.81
CA LEU A 119 -7.40 -2.20 9.63
C LEU A 119 -8.02 -3.46 10.27
N ARG A 120 -7.34 -4.60 10.20
CA ARG A 120 -7.75 -5.83 10.92
C ARG A 120 -7.71 -5.66 12.43
N ASN A 121 -6.72 -4.94 12.97
CA ASN A 121 -6.65 -4.61 14.39
C ASN A 121 -7.85 -3.75 14.83
N CYS A 122 -8.45 -2.99 13.92
CA CYS A 122 -9.69 -2.25 14.13
C CYS A 122 -10.96 -3.09 13.92
N GLY A 123 -10.86 -4.37 13.53
CA GLY A 123 -12.00 -5.24 13.25
C GLY A 123 -12.49 -5.25 11.79
N VAL A 124 -11.79 -4.55 10.86
CA VAL A 124 -12.11 -4.58 9.43
C VAL A 124 -11.29 -5.69 8.75
N PRO A 125 -11.89 -6.79 8.25
CA PRO A 125 -11.16 -7.96 7.76
C PRO A 125 -10.58 -7.75 6.36
N VAL A 126 -9.61 -6.84 6.25
CA VAL A 126 -8.93 -6.51 4.99
C VAL A 126 -7.92 -7.60 4.65
N ASP A 127 -7.99 -8.10 3.44
CA ASP A 127 -7.00 -8.97 2.80
C ASP A 127 -6.20 -8.21 1.75
N ILE A 128 -5.16 -8.84 1.22
CA ILE A 128 -4.31 -8.28 0.19
C ILE A 128 -4.46 -9.08 -1.09
N LYS A 129 -4.61 -8.40 -2.22
CA LYS A 129 -4.43 -8.99 -3.54
C LYS A 129 -3.11 -8.48 -4.12
N TRP A 130 -2.26 -9.43 -4.52
CA TRP A 130 -0.93 -9.13 -5.04
C TRP A 130 -0.97 -8.17 -6.24
N PRO A 131 -0.02 -7.21 -6.29
CA PRO A 131 0.99 -6.91 -5.26
C PRO A 131 0.54 -5.82 -4.26
N ASN A 132 -0.52 -5.04 -4.55
CA ASN A 132 -0.76 -3.72 -3.98
C ASN A 132 -2.22 -3.37 -3.70
N ASP A 133 -3.18 -4.29 -3.93
CA ASP A 133 -4.58 -4.01 -3.72
C ASP A 133 -5.04 -4.45 -2.32
N LEU A 134 -5.79 -3.60 -1.66
CA LEU A 134 -6.48 -3.90 -0.40
C LEU A 134 -7.88 -4.42 -0.73
N ILE A 135 -8.23 -5.57 -0.20
CA ILE A 135 -9.47 -6.29 -0.52
C ILE A 135 -10.34 -6.39 0.72
N LEU A 136 -11.61 -6.15 0.56
CA LEU A 136 -12.62 -6.36 1.58
C LEU A 136 -13.79 -7.13 0.96
N VAL A 137 -14.11 -8.31 1.48
CA VAL A 137 -15.19 -9.19 0.96
C VAL A 137 -15.03 -9.41 -0.55
N SER A 138 -13.83 -9.86 -0.96
CA SER A 138 -13.45 -10.16 -2.36
C SER A 138 -13.53 -8.97 -3.35
N ARG A 139 -13.79 -7.73 -2.87
CA ARG A 139 -13.92 -6.51 -3.67
C ARG A 139 -12.80 -5.52 -3.32
N LYS A 140 -12.43 -4.67 -4.27
CA LYS A 140 -11.35 -3.71 -4.08
C LYS A 140 -11.76 -2.57 -3.15
N LEU A 141 -11.14 -2.51 -1.97
CA LEU A 141 -11.27 -1.42 -1.02
C LEU A 141 -10.29 -0.27 -1.32
N GLY A 142 -9.08 -0.61 -1.77
CA GLY A 142 -8.05 0.38 -1.99
C GLY A 142 -6.88 -0.14 -2.82
N GLY A 143 -5.90 0.74 -3.05
CA GLY A 143 -4.69 0.39 -3.77
C GLY A 143 -3.51 1.29 -3.38
N ILE A 144 -2.30 0.78 -3.61
CA ILE A 144 -1.04 1.45 -3.26
C ILE A 144 -0.23 1.70 -4.53
N LEU A 145 0.30 2.91 -4.66
CA LEU A 145 1.20 3.31 -5.73
C LEU A 145 2.50 3.83 -5.12
N THR A 146 3.56 3.02 -5.18
CA THR A 146 4.90 3.44 -4.77
C THR A 146 5.70 3.91 -5.98
N GLU A 147 6.19 5.13 -5.92
CA GLU A 147 7.10 5.72 -6.90
C GLU A 147 8.45 6.00 -6.24
N THR A 148 9.56 5.80 -6.94
CA THR A 148 10.91 5.94 -6.38
C THR A 148 11.83 6.75 -7.26
N LYS A 149 12.72 7.56 -6.64
CA LYS A 149 13.90 8.09 -7.29
C LYS A 149 15.12 7.25 -6.93
N ILE A 150 15.90 6.91 -7.94
CA ILE A 150 17.06 6.02 -7.82
C ILE A 150 18.31 6.79 -8.20
N HIS A 151 19.36 6.69 -7.36
CA HIS A 151 20.69 7.18 -7.70
C HIS A 151 21.72 6.08 -7.46
N LYS A 152 22.53 5.79 -8.47
CA LYS A 152 23.55 4.71 -8.45
C LYS A 152 23.00 3.35 -7.93
N GLY A 153 21.80 2.97 -8.40
CA GLY A 153 21.17 1.69 -8.05
C GLY A 153 20.53 1.66 -6.66
N VAL A 154 20.54 2.76 -5.91
CA VAL A 154 19.93 2.87 -4.57
C VAL A 154 18.74 3.81 -4.62
N ILE A 155 17.66 3.45 -3.93
CA ILE A 155 16.49 4.31 -3.74
C ILE A 155 16.88 5.43 -2.80
N THR A 156 16.80 6.67 -3.29
CA THR A 156 17.09 7.88 -2.50
C THR A 156 15.84 8.55 -1.95
N GLN A 157 14.74 8.45 -2.68
CA GLN A 157 13.44 8.97 -2.28
C GLN A 157 12.35 8.01 -2.76
N ALA A 158 11.29 7.85 -1.97
CA ALA A 158 10.08 7.17 -2.36
C ALA A 158 8.87 7.99 -1.96
N VAL A 159 7.84 7.96 -2.80
CA VAL A 159 6.50 8.48 -2.52
C VAL A 159 5.55 7.30 -2.53
N ILE A 160 4.89 7.06 -1.41
CA ILE A 160 3.94 5.98 -1.22
C ILE A 160 2.54 6.58 -1.25
N GLY A 161 1.86 6.45 -2.39
CA GLY A 161 0.46 6.85 -2.57
C GLY A 161 -0.50 5.75 -2.14
N VAL A 162 -1.56 6.12 -1.43
CA VAL A 162 -2.64 5.24 -1.02
C VAL A 162 -3.96 5.86 -1.43
N GLY A 163 -4.74 5.13 -2.25
CA GLY A 163 -6.14 5.42 -2.51
C GLY A 163 -7.01 4.39 -1.79
N LEU A 164 -7.96 4.84 -0.97
CA LEU A 164 -8.87 3.96 -0.24
C LEU A 164 -10.30 4.47 -0.31
N ASN A 165 -11.21 3.58 -0.63
CA ASN A 165 -12.63 3.91 -0.76
C ASN A 165 -13.25 4.02 0.64
N TRP A 166 -13.61 5.24 1.05
CA TRP A 166 -14.29 5.50 2.31
C TRP A 166 -15.81 5.53 2.12
N ALA A 167 -16.33 6.58 1.49
CA ALA A 167 -17.76 6.79 1.23
C ALA A 167 -18.02 7.17 -0.24
N ASN A 168 -16.97 7.25 -1.07
CA ASN A 168 -17.06 7.58 -2.48
C ASN A 168 -17.80 6.51 -3.28
N PRO A 169 -18.42 6.86 -4.41
CA PRO A 169 -18.92 5.90 -5.38
C PRO A 169 -17.81 4.97 -5.88
N VAL A 170 -18.12 3.70 -6.05
CA VAL A 170 -17.20 2.66 -6.51
C VAL A 170 -17.81 1.84 -7.63
N PRO A 171 -17.01 1.29 -8.58
CA PRO A 171 -17.48 0.34 -9.57
C PRO A 171 -17.92 -0.98 -8.89
N GLU A 172 -18.58 -1.85 -9.64
CA GLU A 172 -19.07 -3.14 -9.13
C GLU A 172 -17.99 -4.01 -8.47
N THR A 173 -16.77 -3.98 -9.01
CA THR A 173 -15.60 -4.68 -8.46
C THR A 173 -14.99 -4.00 -7.23
N GLY A 174 -15.47 -2.80 -6.87
CA GLY A 174 -15.04 -2.02 -5.71
C GLY A 174 -16.00 -2.14 -4.53
N ILE A 175 -15.51 -1.78 -3.37
CA ILE A 175 -16.31 -1.60 -2.15
C ILE A 175 -15.79 -0.37 -1.41
N ASN A 176 -16.67 0.41 -0.79
CA ASN A 176 -16.24 1.44 0.16
C ASN A 176 -16.51 1.00 1.60
N LEU A 177 -15.75 1.55 2.52
CA LEU A 177 -15.76 1.09 3.92
C LEU A 177 -17.06 1.45 4.63
N GLU A 178 -17.66 2.61 4.37
CA GLU A 178 -18.95 3.00 4.97
C GLU A 178 -20.07 2.06 4.56
N MET A 179 -20.14 1.70 3.28
CA MET A 179 -21.12 0.76 2.74
C MET A 179 -21.00 -0.63 3.39
N TRP A 180 -19.77 -1.10 3.60
CA TRP A 180 -19.54 -2.36 4.30
C TRP A 180 -19.95 -2.27 5.76
N GLN A 181 -19.54 -1.20 6.47
CA GLN A 181 -19.88 -1.00 7.89
C GLN A 181 -21.36 -0.83 8.15
N ALA A 182 -22.13 -0.27 7.21
CA ALA A 182 -23.57 -0.12 7.35
C ALA A 182 -24.31 -1.45 7.55
N ASN A 183 -23.71 -2.55 7.11
CA ASN A 183 -24.24 -3.91 7.28
C ASN A 183 -23.63 -4.65 8.49
N GLN A 184 -22.84 -3.97 9.33
CA GLN A 184 -22.25 -4.54 10.53
C GLN A 184 -22.99 -4.05 11.78
N GLN A 185 -22.94 -4.84 12.85
CA GLN A 185 -23.51 -4.43 14.16
C GLN A 185 -22.71 -3.30 14.82
N THR A 186 -21.44 -3.16 14.45
CA THR A 186 -20.50 -2.19 15.03
C THR A 186 -19.85 -1.36 13.94
N LYS A 187 -19.76 -0.05 14.13
CA LYS A 187 -18.97 0.83 13.29
C LYS A 187 -17.52 0.82 13.77
N PHE A 188 -16.64 0.11 13.06
CA PHE A 188 -15.24 -0.11 13.43
C PHE A 188 -14.34 1.11 13.23
N VAL A 189 -14.61 1.89 12.17
CA VAL A 189 -13.91 3.13 11.85
C VAL A 189 -14.96 4.25 11.81
N SER A 190 -14.90 5.18 12.76
CA SER A 190 -15.97 6.15 12.99
C SER A 190 -15.91 7.40 12.11
N SER A 191 -14.72 7.75 11.59
CA SER A 191 -14.52 8.94 10.76
C SER A 191 -13.39 8.76 9.76
N LEU A 192 -13.32 9.68 8.78
CA LEU A 192 -12.26 9.72 7.79
C LEU A 192 -10.90 10.01 8.45
N GLU A 193 -10.85 10.87 9.46
CA GLU A 193 -9.63 11.18 10.22
C GLU A 193 -9.10 9.94 10.96
N MET A 194 -10.00 9.13 11.52
CA MET A 194 -9.62 7.84 12.11
C MET A 194 -9.06 6.90 11.05
N LEU A 195 -9.68 6.81 9.86
CA LEU A 195 -9.17 5.99 8.77
C LEU A 195 -7.79 6.46 8.33
N ILE A 196 -7.59 7.76 8.13
CA ILE A 196 -6.28 8.36 7.77
C ILE A 196 -5.24 7.98 8.82
N SER A 197 -5.54 8.16 10.09
CA SER A 197 -4.66 7.79 11.20
C SER A 197 -4.24 6.32 11.13
N ARG A 198 -5.20 5.39 10.92
CA ARG A 198 -4.91 3.96 10.82
C ARG A 198 -4.07 3.61 9.59
N VAL A 199 -4.32 4.26 8.47
CA VAL A 199 -3.52 4.09 7.25
C VAL A 199 -2.07 4.57 7.47
N LEU A 200 -1.87 5.73 8.08
CA LEU A 200 -0.53 6.27 8.37
C LEU A 200 0.24 5.37 9.36
N ILE A 201 -0.42 4.90 10.42
CA ILE A 201 0.16 3.95 11.38
C ILE A 201 0.50 2.63 10.68
N GLY A 202 -0.36 2.15 9.78
CA GLY A 202 -0.11 0.95 8.99
C GLY A 202 1.11 1.09 8.08
N ILE A 203 1.24 2.21 7.37
CA ILE A 203 2.43 2.52 6.54
C ILE A 203 3.69 2.50 7.41
N GLU A 204 3.68 3.21 8.55
CA GLU A 204 4.80 3.26 9.48
C GLU A 204 5.18 1.87 9.99
N SER A 205 4.21 1.08 10.44
CA SER A 205 4.43 -0.28 10.95
C SER A 205 4.97 -1.22 9.88
N GLY A 206 4.50 -1.11 8.64
CA GLY A 206 4.99 -1.89 7.52
C GLY A 206 6.45 -1.58 7.20
N ILE A 207 6.79 -0.29 7.12
CA ILE A 207 8.17 0.15 6.90
C ILE A 207 9.06 -0.28 8.04
N GLN A 208 8.63 -0.12 9.29
CA GLN A 208 9.39 -0.54 10.47
C GLN A 208 9.65 -2.06 10.46
N CYS A 209 8.65 -2.88 10.12
CA CYS A 209 8.82 -4.32 9.95
C CYS A 209 9.88 -4.64 8.89
N LEU A 210 9.80 -4.02 7.71
CA LEU A 210 10.78 -4.21 6.64
C LEU A 210 12.21 -3.87 7.10
N LEU A 211 12.39 -2.75 7.79
CA LEU A 211 13.68 -2.20 8.13
C LEU A 211 14.32 -2.84 9.36
N GLN A 212 13.54 -3.22 10.36
CA GLN A 212 14.03 -3.77 11.62
C GLN A 212 13.98 -5.29 11.68
N GLU A 213 12.91 -5.92 11.15
CA GLU A 213 12.74 -7.37 11.18
C GLU A 213 13.17 -8.04 9.85
N GLY A 214 13.24 -7.27 8.77
CA GLY A 214 13.71 -7.72 7.47
C GLY A 214 12.64 -8.33 6.57
N ILE A 215 13.03 -8.50 5.29
CA ILE A 215 12.11 -8.89 4.22
C ILE A 215 11.48 -10.27 4.43
N ASN A 216 12.22 -11.23 5.02
CA ASN A 216 11.68 -12.59 5.20
C ASN A 216 10.50 -12.61 6.18
N ILE A 217 10.57 -11.84 7.26
CA ILE A 217 9.48 -11.70 8.24
C ILE A 217 8.30 -10.96 7.59
N LEU A 218 8.58 -9.90 6.83
CA LEU A 218 7.55 -9.18 6.11
C LEU A 218 6.80 -10.08 5.13
N ILE A 219 7.51 -10.87 4.29
CA ILE A 219 6.89 -11.79 3.34
C ILE A 219 6.04 -12.84 4.06
N TYR A 220 6.55 -13.42 5.15
CA TYR A 220 5.77 -14.38 5.95
C TYR A 220 4.44 -13.76 6.45
N ARG A 221 4.47 -12.51 6.93
CA ARG A 221 3.28 -11.80 7.39
C ARG A 221 2.35 -11.41 6.24
N TYR A 222 2.91 -10.93 5.12
CA TYR A 222 2.17 -10.58 3.92
C TYR A 222 1.40 -11.78 3.36
N LEU A 223 2.03 -12.95 3.28
CA LEU A 223 1.42 -14.19 2.79
C LEU A 223 0.22 -14.65 3.62
N LYS A 224 0.17 -14.33 4.92
CA LYS A 224 -0.98 -14.63 5.76
C LYS A 224 -2.24 -13.83 5.41
N LEU A 225 -2.06 -12.69 4.75
CA LEU A 225 -3.14 -11.81 4.32
C LEU A 225 -3.35 -11.84 2.81
N LEU A 226 -2.56 -12.62 2.07
CA LEU A 226 -2.66 -12.73 0.62
C LEU A 226 -3.85 -13.61 0.22
N SER A 227 -4.89 -12.99 -0.37
CA SER A 227 -6.13 -13.68 -0.78
C SER A 227 -5.94 -14.69 -1.92
N ASN A 228 -4.94 -14.44 -2.77
CA ASN A 228 -4.75 -15.24 -4.00
C ASN A 228 -3.93 -16.54 -3.80
N ILE A 229 -3.50 -16.90 -2.59
CA ILE A 229 -2.78 -18.17 -2.36
C ILE A 229 -3.67 -19.35 -2.71
N GLY A 230 -3.15 -20.26 -3.53
CA GLY A 230 -3.86 -21.44 -3.99
C GLY A 230 -4.77 -21.21 -5.21
N GLU A 231 -4.97 -19.96 -5.62
CA GLU A 231 -5.75 -19.66 -6.83
C GLU A 231 -5.04 -20.14 -8.09
N LYS A 232 -5.84 -20.55 -9.08
CA LYS A 232 -5.38 -20.91 -10.41
C LYS A 232 -5.20 -19.68 -11.28
N VAL A 233 -4.11 -19.64 -12.02
CA VAL A 233 -3.80 -18.59 -13.00
C VAL A 233 -3.38 -19.18 -14.32
N TYR A 234 -3.67 -18.45 -15.40
CA TYR A 234 -3.23 -18.83 -16.74
C TYR A 234 -1.98 -18.03 -17.13
N VAL A 235 -0.91 -18.74 -17.42
CA VAL A 235 0.35 -18.16 -17.92
C VAL A 235 0.69 -18.84 -19.24
N ASN A 236 0.72 -18.07 -20.33
CA ASN A 236 0.97 -18.59 -21.69
C ASN A 236 0.09 -19.83 -22.02
N ASN A 237 -1.21 -19.75 -21.77
CA ASN A 237 -2.20 -20.81 -21.96
C ASN A 237 -1.99 -22.07 -21.09
N THR A 238 -1.10 -22.03 -20.12
CA THR A 238 -0.88 -23.13 -19.17
C THR A 238 -1.40 -22.72 -17.79
N VAL A 239 -2.08 -23.65 -17.11
CA VAL A 239 -2.59 -23.43 -15.76
C VAL A 239 -1.46 -23.55 -14.74
N GLY A 240 -1.38 -22.58 -13.86
CA GLY A 240 -0.51 -22.61 -12.69
C GLY A 240 -1.29 -22.33 -11.40
N THR A 241 -0.67 -22.62 -10.27
CA THR A 241 -1.22 -22.33 -8.94
C THR A 241 -0.31 -21.31 -8.23
N ILE A 242 -0.91 -20.24 -7.70
CA ILE A 242 -0.18 -19.24 -6.89
C ILE A 242 0.26 -19.88 -5.58
N ILE A 243 1.56 -19.87 -5.30
CA ILE A 243 2.16 -20.49 -4.11
C ILE A 243 2.89 -19.51 -3.18
N GLY A 244 3.03 -18.26 -3.58
CA GLY A 244 3.69 -17.26 -2.75
C GLY A 244 4.18 -16.03 -3.49
N VAL A 245 5.08 -15.29 -2.84
CA VAL A 245 5.75 -14.10 -3.35
C VAL A 245 7.25 -14.21 -3.01
N THR A 246 8.12 -13.72 -3.89
CA THR A 246 9.56 -13.65 -3.65
C THR A 246 9.93 -12.45 -2.77
N ASN A 247 11.15 -12.42 -2.28
CA ASN A 247 11.69 -11.27 -1.52
C ASN A 247 11.83 -9.99 -2.38
N THR A 248 11.78 -10.11 -3.70
CA THR A 248 11.79 -9.00 -4.67
C THR A 248 10.39 -8.57 -5.10
N GLY A 249 9.35 -9.28 -4.64
CA GLY A 249 7.94 -8.93 -4.91
C GLY A 249 7.29 -9.66 -6.08
N GLU A 250 7.99 -10.60 -6.70
CA GLU A 250 7.45 -11.41 -7.81
C GLU A 250 6.45 -12.45 -7.29
N LEU A 251 5.41 -12.70 -8.08
CA LEU A 251 4.44 -13.76 -7.77
C LEU A 251 5.05 -15.13 -8.10
N ARG A 252 5.04 -16.05 -7.16
CA ARG A 252 5.49 -17.42 -7.35
C ARG A 252 4.33 -18.30 -7.80
N VAL A 253 4.49 -18.91 -8.96
CA VAL A 253 3.46 -19.77 -9.56
C VAL A 253 4.05 -21.15 -9.84
N ARG A 254 3.38 -22.18 -9.34
CA ARG A 254 3.67 -23.58 -9.65
C ARG A 254 2.91 -23.98 -10.89
N MET A 255 3.63 -24.34 -11.96
CA MET A 255 3.06 -24.82 -13.21
C MET A 255 2.81 -26.31 -13.19
N GLU A 256 1.66 -26.74 -13.71
CA GLU A 256 1.30 -28.14 -13.90
C GLU A 256 1.54 -28.52 -15.37
N THR A 257 2.67 -29.14 -15.67
CA THR A 257 2.92 -29.69 -17.01
C THR A 257 2.60 -31.19 -17.02
N SER A 258 1.60 -31.56 -17.79
CA SER A 258 1.27 -32.99 -18.04
C SER A 258 2.10 -33.49 -19.24
N GLU A 259 3.28 -34.00 -19.00
CA GLU A 259 3.90 -34.93 -19.96
C GLU A 259 3.44 -36.36 -19.65
N LEU A 260 3.09 -37.12 -20.68
CA LEU A 260 2.43 -38.43 -20.63
C LEU A 260 3.07 -39.52 -19.75
N LYS A 261 4.19 -39.29 -19.08
CA LYS A 261 4.89 -40.22 -18.19
C LYS A 261 5.55 -39.62 -16.93
N SER A 262 5.54 -38.31 -16.75
CA SER A 262 6.04 -37.69 -15.51
C SER A 262 5.42 -36.29 -15.30
N VAL A 263 4.95 -36.00 -14.09
CA VAL A 263 4.54 -34.62 -13.70
C VAL A 263 5.82 -33.86 -13.42
N LYS A 264 6.24 -33.02 -14.34
CA LYS A 264 7.35 -32.08 -14.09
C LYS A 264 6.75 -30.82 -13.45
N ILE A 265 6.97 -30.67 -12.16
CA ILE A 265 6.61 -29.45 -11.43
C ILE A 265 7.68 -28.42 -11.71
N SER A 266 7.31 -27.32 -12.34
CA SER A 266 8.19 -26.16 -12.50
C SER A 266 7.62 -24.96 -11.75
N GLU A 267 8.47 -24.17 -11.15
CA GLU A 267 8.12 -22.91 -10.52
C GLU A 267 8.58 -21.76 -11.39
N ILE A 268 7.69 -20.80 -11.62
CA ILE A 268 8.01 -19.56 -12.34
C ILE A 268 7.76 -18.34 -11.45
N TYR A 269 8.42 -17.25 -11.79
CA TYR A 269 8.35 -15.98 -11.08
C TYR A 269 7.81 -14.91 -12.02
N LEU A 270 6.70 -14.28 -11.65
CA LEU A 270 6.02 -13.30 -12.47
C LEU A 270 6.19 -11.91 -11.87
N GLN A 271 6.74 -11.01 -12.67
CA GLN A 271 6.87 -9.60 -12.29
C GLN A 271 5.49 -8.95 -12.14
N PRO A 272 5.30 -8.01 -11.19
CA PRO A 272 4.09 -7.21 -11.12
C PRO A 272 3.79 -6.55 -12.46
N GLY A 273 2.53 -6.64 -12.90
CA GLY A 273 2.06 -6.11 -14.19
C GLY A 273 2.11 -7.09 -15.37
N THR A 274 2.77 -8.25 -15.24
CA THR A 274 2.81 -9.24 -16.32
C THR A 274 1.53 -10.05 -16.46
N ILE A 275 0.76 -10.17 -15.39
CA ILE A 275 -0.56 -10.81 -15.39
C ILE A 275 -1.58 -9.93 -14.66
N SER A 276 -2.85 -10.13 -14.98
CA SER A 276 -3.97 -9.55 -14.24
C SER A 276 -4.70 -10.64 -13.48
N LEU A 277 -4.70 -10.53 -12.16
CA LEU A 277 -5.53 -11.36 -11.29
C LEU A 277 -6.93 -10.74 -11.24
N GLY A 278 -7.99 -11.48 -11.54
CA GLY A 278 -9.38 -11.04 -11.41
C GLY A 278 -9.73 -10.66 -9.95
N TYR A 279 -10.88 -10.03 -9.74
CA TYR A 279 -11.52 -10.00 -8.43
C TYR A 279 -12.50 -11.17 -8.39
N GLY A 280 -12.57 -11.91 -7.28
CA GLY A 280 -13.51 -13.02 -7.12
C GLY A 280 -14.95 -12.52 -7.30
N ALA A 281 -15.78 -13.33 -7.93
CA ALA A 281 -17.23 -13.13 -8.01
C ALA A 281 -17.88 -13.43 -6.65
#